data_02b2e72eb491b6d706463c36b2b7fdc5
#
_entry.id   02b2e72eb491b6d706463c36b2b7fdc5
#
_cell.length_a   1.000
_cell.length_b   1.000
_cell.length_c   1.000
_cell.angle_alpha   90.00
_cell.angle_beta   90.00
_cell.angle_gamma   90.00
#
_symmetry.space_group_name_H-M   'P 1'
#
loop_
_entity.id
_entity.type
_entity.pdbx_description
1 polymer ?
#
loop_
_entity_poly.entity_id
_entity_poly.type
_entity_poly.pdbx_seq_one_letter_code
_entity_poly.pdbx_strand_id
1 'polypeptide(L)'
;PAVLKTAQEKGKRAFGWDSDMTAYGPKAHLASAVINWGPYYIQATKEALDGTWKGGTGSWWGHKEGAIDLVSIAEDVPAETKAKIDEIKAGLKAGTFSIWKGPLLGQDGKEILAKDAVADDKFLGGVNFYVKGVEGKVPGGK
;
A
#
# COMPACT_ATOMS: atom_id res chain seq x y z
N PRO A 1 5.06 16.71 2.18
CA PRO A 1 4.59 17.98 1.58
C PRO A 1 5.42 18.41 0.38
N ALA A 2 6.80 18.30 0.44
CA ALA A 2 7.69 18.82 -0.59
C ALA A 2 7.41 18.25 -2.00
N VAL A 3 7.16 16.96 -2.10
CA VAL A 3 6.89 16.28 -3.40
C VAL A 3 5.68 16.90 -4.09
N LEU A 4 4.56 17.08 -3.39
CA LEU A 4 3.35 17.67 -3.96
C LEU A 4 3.52 19.15 -4.32
N LYS A 5 4.20 19.93 -3.48
CA LYS A 5 4.53 21.33 -3.79
C LYS A 5 5.36 21.43 -5.06
N THR A 6 6.45 20.65 -5.13
CA THR A 6 7.33 20.64 -6.31
C THR A 6 6.59 20.15 -7.57
N ALA A 7 5.76 19.12 -7.44
CA ALA A 7 4.94 18.65 -8.57
C ALA A 7 4.02 19.76 -9.07
N GLN A 8 3.36 20.46 -8.17
CA GLN A 8 2.47 21.58 -8.53
C GLN A 8 3.24 22.71 -9.22
N GLU A 9 4.38 23.13 -8.68
CA GLU A 9 5.25 24.17 -9.28
C GLU A 9 5.73 23.78 -10.68
N LYS A 10 5.93 22.48 -10.91
CA LYS A 10 6.38 21.92 -12.21
C LYS A 10 5.21 21.56 -13.14
N GLY A 11 3.96 21.82 -12.78
CA GLY A 11 2.79 21.42 -13.57
C GLY A 11 2.66 19.91 -13.75
N LYS A 12 3.13 19.12 -12.76
CA LYS A 12 3.07 17.65 -12.76
C LYS A 12 2.06 17.15 -11.74
N ARG A 13 1.72 15.87 -11.82
CA ARG A 13 0.81 15.21 -10.89
C ARG A 13 1.60 14.28 -9.95
N ALA A 14 1.09 14.11 -8.72
CA ALA A 14 1.72 13.26 -7.71
C ALA A 14 0.69 12.69 -6.74
N PHE A 15 1.08 11.62 -6.05
CA PHE A 15 0.32 11.02 -4.97
C PHE A 15 0.80 11.52 -3.60
N GLY A 16 -0.13 11.62 -2.65
CA GLY A 16 0.18 11.78 -1.24
C GLY A 16 0.51 10.46 -0.58
N TRP A 17 1.23 10.50 0.53
CA TRP A 17 1.61 9.34 1.33
C TRP A 17 1.40 9.60 2.82
N ASP A 18 1.00 8.57 3.55
CA ASP A 18 0.83 8.50 5.00
C ASP A 18 -0.45 9.18 5.53
N SER A 19 -0.77 10.34 5.05
CA SER A 19 -1.99 11.11 5.37
C SER A 19 -2.55 11.80 4.14
N ASP A 20 -3.74 12.39 4.25
CA ASP A 20 -4.31 13.20 3.16
C ASP A 20 -3.45 14.44 2.92
N MET A 21 -2.80 14.46 1.78
CA MET A 21 -1.84 15.50 1.38
C MET A 21 -2.43 16.54 0.41
N THR A 22 -3.74 16.51 0.18
CA THR A 22 -4.42 17.40 -0.78
C THR A 22 -4.08 18.87 -0.57
N ALA A 23 -4.04 19.32 0.69
CA ALA A 23 -3.77 20.73 1.04
C ALA A 23 -2.37 21.22 0.61
N TYR A 24 -1.41 20.31 0.40
CA TYR A 24 -0.02 20.68 0.09
C TYR A 24 0.27 20.89 -1.40
N GLY A 25 -0.69 20.59 -2.26
CA GLY A 25 -0.57 20.79 -3.70
C GLY A 25 -1.86 20.37 -4.42
N PRO A 26 -2.99 21.09 -4.18
CA PRO A 26 -4.31 20.66 -4.64
C PRO A 26 -4.42 20.50 -6.16
N LYS A 27 -3.63 21.24 -6.93
CA LYS A 27 -3.59 21.12 -8.40
C LYS A 27 -2.73 19.95 -8.91
N ALA A 28 -1.81 19.47 -8.08
CA ALA A 28 -0.94 18.33 -8.40
C ALA A 28 -1.46 17.01 -7.85
N HIS A 29 -2.24 17.06 -6.77
CA HIS A 29 -2.70 15.88 -6.05
C HIS A 29 -3.61 15.00 -6.90
N LEU A 30 -3.32 13.68 -6.94
CA LEU A 30 -4.16 12.68 -7.61
C LEU A 30 -5.00 11.89 -6.61
N ALA A 31 -4.37 11.41 -5.54
CA ALA A 31 -4.95 10.72 -4.41
C ALA A 31 -3.90 10.59 -3.31
N SER A 32 -4.30 10.25 -2.10
CA SER A 32 -3.38 9.93 -1.00
C SER A 32 -3.55 8.50 -0.53
N ALA A 33 -2.45 7.76 -0.46
CA ALA A 33 -2.40 6.50 0.27
C ALA A 33 -2.18 6.83 1.76
N VAL A 34 -3.11 6.43 2.61
CA VAL A 34 -3.12 6.79 4.03
C VAL A 34 -2.95 5.58 4.93
N ILE A 35 -2.32 5.80 6.09
CA ILE A 35 -2.28 4.82 7.18
C ILE A 35 -3.25 5.30 8.26
N ASN A 36 -4.27 4.50 8.54
CA ASN A 36 -5.26 4.77 9.56
C ASN A 36 -4.91 4.00 10.84
N TRP A 37 -4.33 4.68 11.80
CA TRP A 37 -3.94 4.12 13.09
C TRP A 37 -5.11 3.89 14.04
N GLY A 38 -6.28 4.48 13.77
CA GLY A 38 -7.44 4.42 14.65
C GLY A 38 -7.87 3.00 15.07
N PRO A 39 -8.12 2.09 14.12
CA PRO A 39 -8.50 0.70 14.44
C PRO A 39 -7.49 0.00 15.34
N TYR A 40 -6.19 0.18 15.09
CA TYR A 40 -5.14 -0.41 15.92
C TYR A 40 -5.14 0.13 17.34
N TYR A 41 -5.19 1.46 17.51
CA TYR A 41 -5.22 2.07 18.85
C TYR A 41 -6.46 1.68 19.64
N ILE A 42 -7.63 1.60 18.99
CA ILE A 42 -8.86 1.15 19.64
C ILE A 42 -8.71 -0.29 20.12
N GLN A 43 -8.23 -1.19 19.27
CA GLN A 43 -8.02 -2.59 19.64
C GLN A 43 -7.00 -2.73 20.77
N ALA A 44 -5.81 -2.13 20.65
CA ALA A 44 -4.76 -2.22 21.65
C ALA A 44 -5.22 -1.67 23.02
N THR A 45 -5.95 -0.55 23.02
CA THR A 45 -6.52 0.03 24.24
C THR A 45 -7.54 -0.91 24.87
N LYS A 46 -8.43 -1.49 24.07
CA LYS A 46 -9.43 -2.45 24.54
C LYS A 46 -8.76 -3.68 25.15
N GLU A 47 -7.79 -4.27 24.48
CA GLU A 47 -7.03 -5.43 24.95
C GLU A 47 -6.30 -5.12 26.28
N ALA A 48 -5.76 -3.91 26.41
CA ALA A 48 -5.13 -3.47 27.67
C ALA A 48 -6.16 -3.35 28.82
N LEU A 49 -7.33 -2.77 28.55
CA LEU A 49 -8.40 -2.65 29.55
C LEU A 49 -8.97 -4.03 29.95
N ASP A 50 -9.10 -4.94 29.01
CA ASP A 50 -9.62 -6.30 29.23
C ASP A 50 -8.54 -7.24 29.83
N GLY A 51 -7.29 -6.79 29.98
CA GLY A 51 -6.17 -7.61 30.46
C GLY A 51 -5.72 -8.71 29.48
N THR A 52 -6.11 -8.61 28.21
CA THR A 52 -5.80 -9.60 27.17
C THR A 52 -4.61 -9.20 26.29
N TRP A 53 -4.12 -7.97 26.43
CA TRP A 53 -2.99 -7.49 25.64
C TRP A 53 -1.73 -8.31 25.84
N LYS A 54 -1.17 -8.79 24.72
CA LYS A 54 0.10 -9.55 24.71
C LYS A 54 1.14 -8.74 23.96
N GLY A 55 2.10 -8.20 24.67
CA GLY A 55 3.23 -7.51 24.08
C GLY A 55 4.12 -8.44 23.25
N GLY A 56 4.95 -7.86 22.36
CA GLY A 56 5.93 -8.59 21.57
C GLY A 56 5.40 -9.25 20.30
N THR A 57 4.12 -9.07 19.96
CA THR A 57 3.53 -9.50 18.67
C THR A 57 3.35 -8.30 17.74
N GLY A 58 3.82 -8.43 16.49
CA GLY A 58 3.56 -7.43 15.45
C GLY A 58 2.15 -7.58 14.88
N SER A 59 1.54 -6.45 14.50
CA SER A 59 0.30 -6.44 13.72
C SER A 59 0.63 -6.24 12.24
N TRP A 60 0.12 -7.12 11.39
CA TRP A 60 0.27 -7.06 9.94
C TRP A 60 -1.08 -6.80 9.32
N TRP A 61 -1.43 -5.52 9.22
CA TRP A 61 -2.75 -5.05 8.80
C TRP A 61 -2.69 -4.34 7.47
N GLY A 62 -3.77 -4.45 6.70
CA GLY A 62 -3.90 -3.82 5.39
C GLY A 62 -5.26 -3.13 5.22
N HIS A 63 -5.72 -3.11 3.99
CA HIS A 63 -7.01 -2.53 3.63
C HIS A 63 -8.21 -3.26 4.28
N LYS A 64 -8.10 -4.58 4.44
CA LYS A 64 -9.14 -5.41 5.06
C LYS A 64 -9.46 -4.98 6.48
N GLU A 65 -8.45 -4.65 7.26
CA GLU A 65 -8.57 -4.19 8.65
C GLU A 65 -8.86 -2.68 8.76
N GLY A 66 -8.90 -1.97 7.62
CA GLY A 66 -9.08 -0.53 7.58
C GLY A 66 -7.85 0.28 7.99
N ALA A 67 -6.67 -0.37 8.01
CA ALA A 67 -5.41 0.28 8.38
C ALA A 67 -4.77 1.05 7.23
N ILE A 68 -5.07 0.68 5.99
CA ILE A 68 -4.56 1.35 4.78
C ILE A 68 -5.73 1.65 3.85
N ASP A 69 -5.73 2.84 3.25
CA ASP A 69 -6.72 3.21 2.24
C ASP A 69 -6.13 4.19 1.21
N LEU A 70 -6.79 4.33 0.06
CA LEU A 70 -6.57 5.37 -0.93
C LEU A 70 -7.73 6.37 -0.84
N VAL A 71 -7.43 7.61 -0.50
CA VAL A 71 -8.44 8.65 -0.24
C VAL A 71 -8.24 9.88 -1.13
N SER A 72 -9.22 10.77 -1.13
CA SER A 72 -9.17 12.08 -1.77
C SER A 72 -8.77 12.01 -3.25
N ILE A 73 -9.37 11.06 -3.98
CA ILE A 73 -9.13 10.92 -5.43
C ILE A 73 -9.60 12.21 -6.12
N ALA A 74 -8.72 12.82 -6.90
CA ALA A 74 -8.98 14.08 -7.58
C ALA A 74 -10.23 14.01 -8.49
N GLU A 75 -10.95 15.11 -8.57
CA GLU A 75 -12.21 15.16 -9.32
C GLU A 75 -12.04 14.87 -10.81
N ASP A 76 -10.92 15.31 -11.39
CA ASP A 76 -10.57 15.15 -12.80
C ASP A 76 -10.08 13.74 -13.17
N VAL A 77 -9.95 12.81 -12.21
CA VAL A 77 -9.71 11.40 -12.52
C VAL A 77 -10.96 10.81 -13.19
N PRO A 78 -10.81 10.13 -14.35
CA PRO A 78 -11.94 9.58 -15.10
C PRO A 78 -12.83 8.65 -14.24
N ALA A 79 -14.15 8.70 -14.48
CA ALA A 79 -15.11 7.91 -13.71
C ALA A 79 -14.85 6.40 -13.81
N GLU A 80 -14.44 5.91 -14.97
CA GLU A 80 -14.05 4.50 -15.18
C GLU A 80 -12.85 4.09 -14.32
N THR A 81 -11.87 5.00 -14.14
CA THR A 81 -10.71 4.76 -13.28
C THR A 81 -11.14 4.72 -11.81
N LYS A 82 -12.02 5.64 -11.37
CA LYS A 82 -12.58 5.63 -10.02
C LYS A 82 -13.34 4.34 -9.74
N ALA A 83 -14.20 3.92 -10.68
CA ALA A 83 -14.94 2.65 -10.55
C ALA A 83 -14.00 1.43 -10.45
N LYS A 84 -12.88 1.43 -11.20
CA LYS A 84 -11.89 0.36 -11.11
C LYS A 84 -11.14 0.37 -9.78
N ILE A 85 -10.85 1.54 -9.23
CA ILE A 85 -10.26 1.67 -7.89
C ILE A 85 -11.24 1.10 -6.84
N ASP A 86 -12.51 1.44 -6.91
CA ASP A 86 -13.53 0.95 -5.97
C ASP A 86 -13.70 -0.57 -6.04
N GLU A 87 -13.67 -1.15 -7.25
CA GLU A 87 -13.68 -2.61 -7.46
C GLU A 87 -12.46 -3.27 -6.77
N ILE A 88 -11.26 -2.72 -6.97
CA ILE A 88 -10.03 -3.23 -6.36
C ILE A 88 -10.10 -3.12 -4.83
N LYS A 89 -10.54 -1.98 -4.30
CA LYS A 89 -10.72 -1.78 -2.85
C LYS A 89 -11.71 -2.79 -2.26
N ALA A 90 -12.83 -3.01 -2.93
CA ALA A 90 -13.81 -4.01 -2.52
C ALA A 90 -13.20 -5.43 -2.53
N GLY A 91 -12.44 -5.78 -3.57
CA GLY A 91 -11.74 -7.06 -3.67
C GLY A 91 -10.68 -7.27 -2.59
N LEU A 92 -9.90 -6.23 -2.28
CA LEU A 92 -8.91 -6.26 -1.18
C LEU A 92 -9.58 -6.50 0.17
N LYS A 93 -10.69 -5.78 0.44
CA LYS A 93 -11.47 -5.92 1.67
C LYS A 93 -12.11 -7.30 1.81
N ALA A 94 -12.61 -7.85 0.71
CA ALA A 94 -13.21 -9.18 0.67
C ALA A 94 -12.18 -10.33 0.62
N GLY A 95 -10.90 -10.04 0.38
CA GLY A 95 -9.86 -11.06 0.18
C GLY A 95 -9.93 -11.78 -1.16
N THR A 96 -10.68 -11.25 -2.13
CA THR A 96 -10.83 -11.81 -3.49
C THR A 96 -9.86 -11.22 -4.50
N PHE A 97 -9.21 -10.12 -4.15
CA PHE A 97 -8.15 -9.50 -4.93
C PHE A 97 -6.83 -9.57 -4.16
N SER A 98 -5.76 -9.98 -4.84
CA SER A 98 -4.40 -9.94 -4.29
C SER A 98 -3.50 -9.10 -5.19
N ILE A 99 -2.74 -8.18 -4.60
CA ILE A 99 -1.75 -7.35 -5.29
C ILE A 99 -0.57 -8.21 -5.73
N TRP A 100 -0.17 -9.16 -4.89
CA TRP A 100 1.02 -9.99 -5.08
C TRP A 100 0.65 -11.37 -5.60
N LYS A 101 0.35 -11.44 -6.89
CA LYS A 101 0.00 -12.66 -7.59
C LYS A 101 1.02 -12.92 -8.71
N GLY A 102 1.49 -14.15 -8.81
CA GLY A 102 2.41 -14.58 -9.87
C GLY A 102 1.79 -14.62 -11.27
N PRO A 103 2.63 -14.71 -12.31
CA PRO A 103 4.05 -15.04 -12.20
C PRO A 103 4.91 -13.83 -11.83
N LEU A 104 5.89 -14.04 -10.95
CA LEU A 104 6.88 -13.03 -10.59
C LEU A 104 8.28 -13.57 -10.87
N LEU A 105 9.06 -12.82 -11.62
CA LEU A 105 10.44 -13.15 -11.97
C LEU A 105 11.42 -12.26 -11.23
N GLY A 106 12.52 -12.85 -10.78
CA GLY A 106 13.66 -12.11 -10.25
C GLY A 106 14.48 -11.41 -11.34
N GLN A 107 15.44 -10.59 -10.93
CA GLN A 107 16.36 -9.91 -11.86
C GLN A 107 17.13 -10.90 -12.76
N ASP A 108 17.44 -12.10 -12.26
CA ASP A 108 18.13 -13.17 -12.98
C ASP A 108 17.20 -13.95 -13.93
N GLY A 109 15.93 -13.56 -14.01
CA GLY A 109 14.91 -14.20 -14.84
C GLY A 109 14.33 -15.49 -14.26
N LYS A 110 14.77 -15.94 -13.09
CA LYS A 110 14.17 -17.10 -12.44
C LYS A 110 12.80 -16.80 -11.87
N GLU A 111 11.92 -17.77 -11.91
CA GLU A 111 10.61 -17.67 -11.30
C GLU A 111 10.73 -17.66 -9.77
N ILE A 112 10.20 -16.60 -9.14
CA ILE A 112 10.16 -16.43 -7.68
C ILE A 112 8.77 -16.81 -7.15
N LEU A 113 7.72 -16.48 -7.92
CA LEU A 113 6.33 -16.81 -7.60
C LEU A 113 5.69 -17.38 -8.86
N ALA A 114 5.19 -18.58 -8.78
CA ALA A 114 4.58 -19.29 -9.91
C ALA A 114 3.30 -18.59 -10.42
N LYS A 115 2.93 -18.87 -11.65
CA LYS A 115 1.67 -18.37 -12.22
C LYS A 115 0.49 -18.70 -11.30
N ASP A 116 -0.36 -17.70 -11.06
CA ASP A 116 -1.54 -17.77 -10.20
C ASP A 116 -1.28 -18.03 -8.69
N ALA A 117 -0.04 -18.24 -8.28
CA ALA A 117 0.31 -18.29 -6.86
C ALA A 117 0.16 -16.90 -6.23
N VAL A 118 -0.35 -16.86 -5.01
CA VAL A 118 -0.51 -15.65 -4.20
C VAL A 118 0.58 -15.64 -3.13
N ALA A 119 1.31 -14.53 -3.02
CA ALA A 119 2.29 -14.36 -1.97
C ALA A 119 1.59 -14.23 -0.61
N ASP A 120 2.01 -15.03 0.34
CA ASP A 120 1.57 -14.96 1.73
C ASP A 120 2.40 -13.94 2.53
N ASP A 121 1.99 -13.68 3.76
CA ASP A 121 2.67 -12.71 4.64
C ASP A 121 4.12 -13.13 4.96
N LYS A 122 4.40 -14.42 5.01
CA LYS A 122 5.76 -14.94 5.21
C LYS A 122 6.66 -14.62 4.02
N PHE A 123 6.14 -14.80 2.80
CA PHE A 123 6.85 -14.43 1.58
C PHE A 123 7.09 -12.90 1.55
N LEU A 124 6.06 -12.11 1.83
CA LEU A 124 6.14 -10.65 1.80
C LEU A 124 7.12 -10.10 2.85
N GLY A 125 7.11 -10.64 4.05
CA GLY A 125 8.05 -10.28 5.11
C GLY A 125 9.51 -10.70 4.85
N GLY A 126 9.73 -11.64 3.92
CA GLY A 126 11.05 -12.14 3.52
C GLY A 126 11.62 -11.53 2.24
N VAL A 127 10.95 -10.56 1.61
CA VAL A 127 11.40 -9.96 0.34
C VAL A 127 12.73 -9.24 0.53
N ASN A 128 13.79 -9.75 -0.11
CA ASN A 128 15.15 -9.21 -0.09
C ASN A 128 15.81 -9.25 -1.49
N PHE A 129 15.01 -9.19 -2.52
CA PHE A 129 15.41 -9.27 -3.93
C PHE A 129 14.71 -8.19 -4.75
N TYR A 130 15.25 -7.87 -5.91
CA TYR A 130 14.59 -7.07 -6.92
C TYR A 130 13.95 -7.97 -7.99
N VAL A 131 12.82 -7.52 -8.49
CA VAL A 131 12.11 -8.21 -9.59
C VAL A 131 12.71 -7.84 -10.94
N LYS A 132 12.40 -8.62 -11.96
CA LYS A 132 12.78 -8.36 -13.36
C LYS A 132 12.30 -6.97 -13.77
N GLY A 133 13.19 -6.21 -14.38
CA GLY A 133 12.96 -4.82 -14.84
C GLY A 133 13.42 -3.76 -13.85
N VAL A 134 13.78 -4.12 -12.62
CA VAL A 134 14.44 -3.21 -11.66
C VAL A 134 15.94 -3.31 -11.87
N GLU A 135 16.61 -2.19 -12.09
CA GLU A 135 18.07 -2.10 -12.21
C GLU A 135 18.71 -1.78 -10.85
N GLY A 136 19.95 -2.25 -10.65
CA GLY A 136 20.72 -2.01 -9.44
C GLY A 136 20.91 -3.26 -8.59
N LYS A 137 21.49 -3.06 -7.40
CA LYS A 137 21.74 -4.12 -6.42
C LYS A 137 20.94 -3.85 -5.14
N VAL A 138 20.45 -4.91 -4.53
CA VAL A 138 19.79 -4.80 -3.21
C VAL A 138 20.83 -4.30 -2.20
N PRO A 139 20.56 -3.24 -1.44
CA PRO A 139 21.46 -2.76 -0.40
C PRO A 139 21.72 -3.85 0.64
N GLY A 140 23.00 -4.09 0.97
CA GLY A 140 23.39 -5.11 1.94
C GLY A 140 23.25 -6.56 1.45
N GLY A 141 22.90 -6.81 0.20
CA GLY A 141 22.92 -8.14 -0.41
C GLY A 141 24.36 -8.67 -0.48
N LYS A 142 24.59 -9.91 0.00
CA LYS A 142 25.85 -10.65 -0.13
C LYS A 142 26.07 -11.07 -1.57
#